data_04132b66874233b77b53cd7580f782dc
#
_entry.id   04132b66874233b77b53cd7580f782dc
#
_cell.length_a   1.000
_cell.length_b   1.000
_cell.length_c   1.000
_cell.angle_alpha   90.00
_cell.angle_beta   90.00
_cell.angle_gamma   90.00
#
_symmetry.space_group_name_H-M   'P 1'
#
loop_
_entity.id
_entity.type
_entity.pdbx_description
1 polymer ?
#
loop_
_entity_poly.entity_id
_entity_poly.type
_entity_poly.pdbx_seq_one_letter_code
_entity_poly.pdbx_strand_id
1 'polypeptide(L)'
;DIMKELELGFNFLEVYQAIYSKVMDTKFYLLQEKADNLFDNIIVRMGGFHIIICMMRSIYSRFCGFGFTELLAQIGTMGGPGTIEKGLTGGDVKAGIRLYKILFEALYRIKFRYLENSGVIPESEEMHLFLKQIQTARENLNLEEIEK
;
A
#
# COMPACT_ATOMS: atom_id res chain seq x y z
N ASP A 1 -22.59 0.83 18.02
CA ASP A 1 -21.28 1.51 18.09
C ASP A 1 -20.29 0.51 18.69
N ILE A 2 -19.37 0.00 17.87
CA ILE A 2 -18.36 -1.04 18.21
C ILE A 2 -17.55 -0.65 19.45
N MET A 3 -17.34 0.65 19.67
CA MET A 3 -16.58 1.17 20.81
C MET A 3 -17.31 0.97 22.15
N LYS A 4 -18.66 1.02 22.12
CA LYS A 4 -19.47 0.72 23.30
C LYS A 4 -19.49 -0.76 23.62
N GLU A 5 -19.48 -1.60 22.58
CA GLU A 5 -19.48 -3.07 22.75
C GLU A 5 -18.14 -3.60 23.29
N LEU A 6 -17.03 -2.90 23.02
CA LEU A 6 -15.68 -3.29 23.46
C LEU A 6 -15.28 -2.66 24.80
N GLU A 7 -16.13 -1.84 25.44
CA GLU A 7 -15.82 -1.11 26.68
C GLU A 7 -14.48 -0.35 26.64
N LEU A 8 -14.04 0.06 25.43
CA LEU A 8 -12.80 0.80 25.25
C LEU A 8 -12.98 2.23 25.73
N GLY A 9 -12.19 2.67 26.71
CA GLY A 9 -12.19 4.02 27.26
C GLY A 9 -11.68 5.10 26.31
N PHE A 10 -11.44 4.76 25.02
CA PHE A 10 -10.89 5.66 24.01
C PHE A 10 -11.81 5.82 22.82
N ASN A 11 -11.87 7.04 22.28
CA ASN A 11 -12.55 7.34 21.02
C ASN A 11 -11.52 7.47 19.90
N PHE A 12 -11.81 6.88 18.73
CA PHE A 12 -10.96 7.03 17.54
C PHE A 12 -11.51 8.15 16.65
N LEU A 13 -10.64 9.10 16.31
CA LEU A 13 -10.94 10.16 15.36
C LEU A 13 -10.09 9.98 14.11
N GLU A 14 -10.72 9.60 13.01
CA GLU A 14 -10.07 9.47 11.71
C GLU A 14 -10.25 10.76 10.90
N VAL A 15 -9.15 11.40 10.53
CA VAL A 15 -9.17 12.73 9.91
C VAL A 15 -8.28 12.80 8.66
N TYR A 16 -8.55 13.80 7.82
CA TYR A 16 -7.70 14.14 6.69
C TYR A 16 -6.33 14.62 7.14
N GLN A 17 -5.30 14.41 6.31
CA GLN A 17 -3.91 14.75 6.63
C GLN A 17 -3.72 16.18 7.17
N ALA A 18 -4.34 17.19 6.53
CA ALA A 18 -4.22 18.58 6.94
C ALA A 18 -4.84 18.85 8.33
N ILE A 19 -5.93 18.16 8.67
CA ILE A 19 -6.58 18.23 9.97
C ILE A 19 -5.76 17.45 10.99
N TYR A 20 -5.25 16.27 10.61
CA TYR A 20 -4.41 15.44 11.45
C TYR A 20 -3.20 16.21 11.99
N SER A 21 -2.45 16.89 11.12
CA SER A 21 -1.30 17.69 11.54
C SER A 21 -1.70 18.76 12.56
N LYS A 22 -2.76 19.52 12.27
CA LYS A 22 -3.24 20.58 13.19
C LYS A 22 -3.70 20.03 14.53
N VAL A 23 -4.41 18.91 14.55
CA VAL A 23 -4.86 18.28 15.79
C VAL A 23 -3.68 17.75 16.60
N MET A 24 -2.69 17.16 15.93
CA MET A 24 -1.47 16.69 16.60
C MET A 24 -0.65 17.85 17.18
N ASP A 25 -0.51 18.95 16.45
CA ASP A 25 0.16 20.16 16.94
C ASP A 25 -0.56 20.74 18.15
N THR A 26 -1.90 20.81 18.10
CA THR A 26 -2.72 21.28 19.23
C THR A 26 -2.59 20.36 20.44
N LYS A 27 -2.65 19.04 20.22
CA LYS A 27 -2.47 18.05 21.29
C LYS A 27 -1.09 18.19 21.95
N PHE A 28 -0.04 18.36 21.14
CA PHE A 28 1.32 18.54 21.62
C PHE A 28 1.47 19.85 22.45
N TYR A 29 0.86 20.96 21.97
CA TYR A 29 0.85 22.22 22.69
C TYR A 29 0.15 22.11 24.05
N LEU A 30 -1.04 21.51 24.11
CA LEU A 30 -1.79 21.30 25.35
C LEU A 30 -1.06 20.40 26.35
N LEU A 31 -0.34 19.41 25.89
CA LEU A 31 0.52 18.58 26.73
C LEU A 31 1.65 19.37 27.38
N GLN A 32 2.25 20.35 26.68
CA GLN A 32 3.30 21.21 27.20
C GLN A 32 2.76 22.17 28.28
N GLU A 33 1.56 22.72 28.09
CA GLU A 33 0.91 23.64 29.00
C GLU A 33 0.29 22.94 30.23
N LYS A 34 0.38 21.61 30.34
CA LYS A 34 -0.28 20.82 31.39
C LYS A 34 -1.77 21.14 31.54
N ALA A 35 -2.41 21.58 30.45
CA ALA A 35 -3.83 21.84 30.43
C ALA A 35 -4.59 20.49 30.54
N ASP A 36 -5.74 20.50 31.22
CA ASP A 36 -6.64 19.36 31.32
C ASP A 36 -6.91 18.81 29.91
N ASN A 37 -6.48 17.57 29.66
CA ASN A 37 -6.39 17.02 28.34
C ASN A 37 -7.76 16.56 27.82
N LEU A 38 -8.46 17.47 27.15
CA LEU A 38 -9.67 17.15 26.38
C LEU A 38 -9.44 15.99 25.38
N PHE A 39 -8.17 15.73 25.03
CA PHE A 39 -7.75 14.72 24.06
C PHE A 39 -7.20 13.42 24.67
N ASP A 40 -7.20 13.27 26.00
CA ASP A 40 -6.60 12.08 26.63
C ASP A 40 -7.29 10.78 26.21
N ASN A 41 -8.60 10.84 26.00
CA ASN A 41 -9.39 9.69 25.56
C ASN A 41 -9.65 9.68 24.05
N ILE A 42 -8.94 10.53 23.27
CA ILE A 42 -9.09 10.59 21.82
C ILE A 42 -7.81 10.14 21.14
N ILE A 43 -7.89 9.05 20.40
CA ILE A 43 -6.83 8.58 19.52
C ILE A 43 -7.08 9.16 18.14
N VAL A 44 -6.26 10.12 17.74
CA VAL A 44 -6.32 10.74 16.42
C VAL A 44 -5.47 9.91 15.45
N ARG A 45 -6.03 9.50 14.33
CA ARG A 45 -5.27 8.86 13.28
C ARG A 45 -5.62 9.41 11.90
N MET A 46 -4.64 9.37 11.02
CA MET A 46 -4.84 9.74 9.63
C MET A 46 -5.66 8.67 8.92
N GLY A 47 -6.63 9.07 8.11
CA GLY A 47 -7.47 8.18 7.34
C GLY A 47 -6.68 7.27 6.40
N GLY A 48 -7.06 5.99 6.32
CA GLY A 48 -6.36 4.98 5.53
C GLY A 48 -6.16 5.37 4.06
N PHE A 49 -7.14 6.07 3.47
CA PHE A 49 -7.03 6.60 2.11
C PHE A 49 -5.87 7.59 1.95
N HIS A 50 -5.69 8.50 2.91
CA HIS A 50 -4.58 9.45 2.90
C HIS A 50 -3.23 8.81 3.15
N ILE A 51 -3.19 7.77 3.98
CA ILE A 51 -1.97 6.97 4.18
C ILE A 51 -1.54 6.35 2.85
N ILE A 52 -2.47 5.75 2.11
CA ILE A 52 -2.19 5.16 0.80
C ILE A 52 -1.62 6.21 -0.18
N ILE A 53 -2.25 7.39 -0.27
CA ILE A 53 -1.75 8.48 -1.15
C ILE A 53 -0.35 8.93 -0.73
N CYS A 54 -0.09 9.11 0.55
CA CYS A 54 1.23 9.48 1.06
C CYS A 54 2.28 8.42 0.73
N MET A 55 1.95 7.14 0.90
CA MET A 55 2.83 6.03 0.54
C MET A 55 3.14 6.01 -0.96
N MET A 56 2.13 6.16 -1.83
CA MET A 56 2.31 6.23 -3.28
C MET A 56 3.26 7.36 -3.66
N ARG A 57 3.04 8.56 -3.14
CA ARG A 57 3.91 9.73 -3.40
C ARG A 57 5.34 9.51 -2.92
N SER A 58 5.52 8.94 -1.73
CA SER A 58 6.84 8.62 -1.18
C SER A 58 7.59 7.61 -2.05
N ILE A 59 6.92 6.55 -2.49
CA ILE A 59 7.51 5.55 -3.36
C ILE A 59 7.85 6.19 -4.72
N TYR A 60 6.90 6.90 -5.33
CA TYR A 60 7.12 7.55 -6.61
C TYR A 60 8.30 8.53 -6.56
N SER A 61 8.34 9.45 -5.58
CA SER A 61 9.43 10.43 -5.47
C SER A 61 10.81 9.79 -5.31
N ARG A 62 10.86 8.60 -4.70
CA ARG A 62 12.12 7.87 -4.50
C ARG A 62 12.57 7.13 -5.76
N PHE A 63 11.64 6.71 -6.60
CA PHE A 63 11.91 5.81 -7.73
C PHE A 63 11.53 6.40 -9.10
N CYS A 64 11.08 7.65 -9.21
CA CYS A 64 10.65 8.26 -10.47
C CYS A 64 11.73 8.31 -11.55
N GLY A 65 13.02 8.35 -11.17
CA GLY A 65 14.15 8.33 -12.11
C GLY A 65 14.59 6.95 -12.58
N PHE A 66 13.94 5.87 -12.14
CA PHE A 66 14.33 4.50 -12.46
C PHE A 66 13.56 3.88 -13.64
N GLY A 67 12.85 4.68 -14.42
CA GLY A 67 12.17 4.22 -15.64
C GLY A 67 10.86 3.44 -15.39
N PHE A 68 10.24 3.53 -14.22
CA PHE A 68 9.00 2.81 -13.91
C PHE A 68 7.84 3.22 -14.79
N THR A 69 7.72 4.51 -15.10
CA THR A 69 6.67 5.04 -15.95
C THR A 69 6.81 4.50 -17.37
N GLU A 70 8.03 4.51 -17.90
CA GLU A 70 8.36 4.02 -19.23
C GLU A 70 8.13 2.50 -19.34
N LEU A 71 8.57 1.76 -18.34
CA LEU A 71 8.35 0.31 -18.27
C LEU A 71 6.86 -0.04 -18.28
N LEU A 72 6.06 0.63 -17.44
CA LEU A 72 4.62 0.40 -17.37
C LEU A 72 3.91 0.81 -18.67
N ALA A 73 4.40 1.85 -19.36
CA ALA A 73 3.89 2.24 -20.65
C ALA A 73 4.18 1.21 -21.74
N GLN A 74 5.39 0.64 -21.76
CA GLN A 74 5.79 -0.40 -22.72
C GLN A 74 4.97 -1.67 -22.62
N ILE A 75 4.62 -2.09 -21.40
CA ILE A 75 3.80 -3.29 -21.17
C ILE A 75 2.29 -3.04 -21.36
N GLY A 76 1.90 -1.81 -21.72
CA GLY A 76 0.50 -1.48 -22.05
C GLY A 76 -0.49 -1.59 -20.90
N THR A 77 -0.03 -1.40 -19.65
CA THR A 77 -0.87 -1.59 -18.45
C THR A 77 -2.04 -0.61 -18.34
N MET A 78 -1.85 0.62 -18.80
CA MET A 78 -2.84 1.71 -18.78
C MET A 78 -2.38 2.78 -19.75
N GLY A 79 -3.26 3.42 -20.50
CA GLY A 79 -3.07 4.62 -21.33
C GLY A 79 -1.64 5.17 -21.48
N GLY A 80 -1.51 6.45 -21.77
CA GLY A 80 -0.19 7.06 -21.94
C GLY A 80 0.57 7.33 -20.62
N PRO A 81 1.85 7.74 -20.72
CA PRO A 81 2.73 8.00 -19.58
C PRO A 81 2.11 8.93 -18.52
N GLY A 82 1.39 9.97 -18.92
CA GLY A 82 0.74 10.91 -17.99
C GLY A 82 -0.38 10.27 -17.16
N THR A 83 -1.10 9.27 -17.69
CA THR A 83 -2.11 8.52 -16.94
C THR A 83 -1.45 7.63 -15.91
N ILE A 84 -0.33 7.00 -16.28
CA ILE A 84 0.48 6.16 -15.40
C ILE A 84 1.05 7.01 -14.27
N GLU A 85 1.65 8.14 -14.58
CA GLU A 85 2.21 9.06 -13.59
C GLU A 85 1.15 9.56 -12.60
N LYS A 86 -0.04 9.95 -13.11
CA LYS A 86 -1.18 10.34 -12.26
C LYS A 86 -1.58 9.22 -11.29
N GLY A 87 -1.59 7.96 -11.74
CA GLY A 87 -1.81 6.81 -10.87
C GLY A 87 -0.70 6.65 -9.83
N LEU A 88 0.55 6.63 -10.25
CA LEU A 88 1.70 6.44 -9.36
C LEU A 88 1.85 7.53 -8.30
N THR A 89 1.47 8.78 -8.59
CA THR A 89 1.49 9.92 -7.67
C THR A 89 0.27 10.00 -6.75
N GLY A 90 -0.70 9.07 -6.88
CA GLY A 90 -1.92 9.07 -6.06
C GLY A 90 -2.97 10.07 -6.53
N GLY A 91 -2.86 10.62 -7.75
CA GLY A 91 -3.90 11.44 -8.37
C GLY A 91 -5.10 10.61 -8.87
N ASP A 92 -4.87 9.32 -9.12
CA ASP A 92 -5.89 8.28 -9.31
C ASP A 92 -5.49 7.07 -8.45
N VAL A 93 -6.07 6.99 -7.26
CA VAL A 93 -5.70 5.98 -6.26
C VAL A 93 -6.01 4.56 -6.73
N LYS A 94 -7.14 4.35 -7.42
CA LYS A 94 -7.53 3.03 -7.93
C LYS A 94 -6.53 2.54 -8.98
N ALA A 95 -6.19 3.38 -9.93
CA ALA A 95 -5.17 3.10 -10.93
C ALA A 95 -3.80 2.86 -10.27
N GLY A 96 -3.42 3.71 -9.33
CA GLY A 96 -2.17 3.61 -8.60
C GLY A 96 -2.01 2.29 -7.84
N ILE A 97 -3.02 1.85 -7.10
CA ILE A 97 -2.99 0.56 -6.41
C ILE A 97 -2.74 -0.58 -7.40
N ARG A 98 -3.39 -0.56 -8.56
CA ARG A 98 -3.20 -1.58 -9.60
C ARG A 98 -1.77 -1.55 -10.14
N LEU A 99 -1.23 -0.37 -10.45
CA LEU A 99 0.14 -0.21 -10.97
C LEU A 99 1.18 -0.67 -9.95
N TYR A 100 1.04 -0.29 -8.67
CA TYR A 100 1.95 -0.73 -7.61
C TYR A 100 1.88 -2.23 -7.36
N LYS A 101 0.73 -2.87 -7.49
CA LYS A 101 0.62 -4.34 -7.41
C LYS A 101 1.42 -5.01 -8.52
N ILE A 102 1.32 -4.51 -9.76
CA ILE A 102 2.08 -5.04 -10.91
C ILE A 102 3.58 -4.88 -10.69
N LEU A 103 4.02 -3.68 -10.29
CA LEU A 103 5.43 -3.39 -9.99
C LEU A 103 5.96 -4.28 -8.86
N PHE A 104 5.21 -4.39 -7.77
CA PHE A 104 5.58 -5.23 -6.63
C PHE A 104 5.73 -6.70 -7.05
N GLU A 105 4.77 -7.23 -7.79
CA GLU A 105 4.82 -8.62 -8.28
C GLU A 105 6.04 -8.84 -9.19
N ALA A 106 6.32 -7.92 -10.11
CA ALA A 106 7.47 -8.02 -11.00
C ALA A 106 8.79 -8.01 -10.23
N LEU A 107 8.95 -7.07 -9.29
CA LEU A 107 10.16 -6.97 -8.45
C LEU A 107 10.33 -8.20 -7.56
N TYR A 108 9.24 -8.71 -7.01
CA TYR A 108 9.28 -9.91 -6.18
C TYR A 108 9.71 -11.14 -6.98
N ARG A 109 9.21 -11.30 -8.21
CA ARG A 109 9.62 -12.38 -9.11
C ARG A 109 11.10 -12.29 -9.50
N ILE A 110 11.61 -11.06 -9.78
CA ILE A 110 13.03 -10.85 -10.08
C ILE A 110 13.88 -11.21 -8.87
N LYS A 111 13.51 -10.73 -7.68
CA LYS A 111 14.20 -11.04 -6.43
C LYS A 111 14.22 -12.55 -6.18
N PHE A 112 13.11 -13.22 -6.38
CA PHE A 112 13.00 -14.66 -6.15
C PHE A 112 13.91 -15.44 -7.10
N ARG A 113 13.88 -15.13 -8.40
CA ARG A 113 14.81 -15.74 -9.39
C ARG A 113 16.28 -15.49 -9.06
N TYR A 114 16.60 -14.29 -8.58
CA TYR A 114 17.95 -13.99 -8.15
C TYR A 114 18.38 -14.87 -6.97
N LEU A 115 17.52 -15.07 -6.00
CA LEU A 115 17.78 -15.91 -4.83
C LEU A 115 17.89 -17.40 -5.19
N GLU A 116 17.06 -17.89 -6.12
CA GLU A 116 17.19 -19.25 -6.66
C GLU A 116 18.55 -19.45 -7.35
N ASN A 117 18.90 -18.54 -8.25
CA ASN A 117 20.16 -18.62 -9.00
C ASN A 117 21.41 -18.45 -8.11
N SER A 118 21.30 -17.77 -6.98
CA SER A 118 22.39 -17.59 -6.03
C SER A 118 22.61 -18.75 -5.07
N GLY A 119 21.73 -19.77 -5.10
CA GLY A 119 21.78 -20.92 -4.19
C GLY A 119 21.51 -20.57 -2.71
N VAL A 120 21.03 -19.35 -2.44
CA VAL A 120 20.70 -18.88 -1.08
C VAL A 120 19.40 -19.53 -0.56
N ILE A 121 18.49 -19.87 -1.47
CA ILE A 121 17.29 -20.63 -1.13
C ILE A 121 17.62 -22.09 -1.38
N PRO A 122 17.65 -22.96 -0.35
CA PRO A 122 17.78 -24.39 -0.59
C PRO A 122 16.57 -24.83 -1.44
N GLU A 123 16.83 -25.67 -2.43
CA GLU A 123 15.79 -26.42 -3.15
C GLU A 123 15.04 -27.31 -2.14
N SER A 124 14.10 -26.73 -1.39
CA SER A 124 13.21 -27.54 -0.57
C SER A 124 12.05 -27.97 -1.44
N GLU A 125 11.79 -29.28 -1.44
CA GLU A 125 10.61 -29.85 -2.10
C GLU A 125 9.32 -29.15 -1.68
N GLU A 126 9.25 -28.69 -0.45
CA GLU A 126 8.12 -27.92 0.12
C GLU A 126 7.91 -26.59 -0.59
N MET A 127 8.99 -25.85 -0.89
CA MET A 127 8.90 -24.59 -1.62
C MET A 127 8.43 -24.80 -3.06
N HIS A 128 8.94 -25.85 -3.72
CA HIS A 128 8.52 -26.21 -5.07
C HIS A 128 7.04 -26.62 -5.12
N LEU A 129 6.60 -27.37 -4.12
CA LEU A 129 5.20 -27.77 -3.98
C LEU A 129 4.29 -26.55 -3.75
N PHE A 130 4.71 -25.62 -2.89
CA PHE A 130 3.97 -24.39 -2.59
C PHE A 130 3.84 -23.49 -3.83
N LEU A 131 4.92 -23.30 -4.58
CA LEU A 131 4.89 -22.51 -5.83
C LEU A 131 4.00 -23.15 -6.89
N LYS A 132 4.02 -24.49 -7.01
CA LYS A 132 3.14 -25.23 -7.90
C LYS A 132 1.66 -25.10 -7.51
N GLN A 133 1.35 -25.10 -6.22
CA GLN A 133 -0.02 -24.87 -5.72
C GLN A 133 -0.52 -23.46 -6.05
N ILE A 134 0.33 -22.44 -5.88
CA ILE A 134 -0.01 -21.04 -6.25
C ILE A 134 -0.26 -20.94 -7.76
N GLN A 135 0.57 -21.57 -8.57
CA GLN A 135 0.43 -21.53 -10.02
C GLN A 135 -0.87 -22.22 -10.49
N THR A 136 -1.18 -23.39 -9.92
CA THR A 136 -2.43 -24.10 -10.20
C THR A 136 -3.66 -23.30 -9.76
N ALA A 137 -3.62 -22.68 -8.59
CA ALA A 137 -4.70 -21.83 -8.12
C ALA A 137 -4.93 -20.62 -9.02
N ARG A 138 -3.87 -20.04 -9.59
CA ARG A 138 -3.94 -18.93 -10.53
C ARG A 138 -4.53 -19.33 -11.89
N GLU A 139 -4.15 -20.49 -12.39
CA GLU A 139 -4.69 -21.06 -13.64
C GLU A 139 -6.19 -21.33 -13.50
N ASN A 140 -6.64 -21.85 -12.36
CA ASN A 140 -8.05 -22.08 -12.08
C ASN A 140 -8.86 -20.78 -11.98
N LEU A 141 -8.31 -19.71 -11.36
CA LEU A 141 -8.94 -18.39 -11.27
C LEU A 141 -9.10 -17.72 -12.65
N ASN A 142 -8.13 -17.89 -13.54
CA ASN A 142 -8.19 -17.34 -14.89
C ASN A 142 -9.21 -18.09 -15.77
N LEU A 143 -9.45 -19.37 -15.54
CA LEU A 143 -10.47 -20.14 -16.26
C LEU A 143 -11.89 -19.74 -15.85
N GLU A 144 -12.13 -19.43 -14.57
CA GLU A 144 -13.45 -18.97 -14.10
C GLU A 144 -13.84 -17.56 -14.60
N GLU A 145 -12.85 -16.71 -14.95
CA GLU A 145 -13.10 -15.38 -15.55
C GLU A 145 -13.39 -15.44 -17.05
N ILE A 146 -12.99 -16.51 -17.75
CA ILE A 146 -13.19 -16.69 -19.20
C ILE A 146 -14.57 -17.30 -19.51
N GLU A 147 -15.19 -18.00 -18.55
CA GLU A 147 -16.51 -18.65 -18.71
C GLU A 147 -17.69 -17.74 -18.32
N LYS A 148 -17.47 -16.45 -17.98
CA LYS A 148 -18.51 -15.44 -17.68
C LYS A 148 -18.54 -14.36 -18.75
#